data_b1abf5334d36fd3fe91b11a22b493bbf
#
_entry.id   b1abf5334d36fd3fe91b11a22b493bbf
#
_cell.length_a   1.000
_cell.length_b   1.000
_cell.length_c   1.000
_cell.angle_alpha   90.00
_cell.angle_beta   90.00
_cell.angle_gamma   90.00
#
_symmetry.space_group_name_H-M   'P 1'
#
loop_
_entity.id
_entity.type
_entity.pdbx_description
1 polymer ?
#
loop_
_entity_poly.entity_id
_entity_poly.type
_entity_poly.pdbx_seq_one_letter_code
_entity_poly.pdbx_strand_id
1 'polypeptide(L)'
;PAFIRALVCFLNERCGWNLTPENVAITQGGQMACFTLFNMLAGPCPDGAVREILFPLCPDYVGYQSQSLCGGVMFRGIRPGIRMLDGHTFKYVIDFDRLDIRPETAAVCMSRPTNPTGNVVTDEELGLLREMTSRAGVPLMIDNAYGPPLPNICFVPVTPAWDENMILT
;
A
#
# COMPACT_ATOMS: atom_id res chain seq x y z
N PRO A 1 23.07 7.48 -8.61
CA PRO A 1 23.96 6.48 -7.99
C PRO A 1 23.89 5.14 -8.73
N ALA A 2 24.98 4.36 -8.71
CA ALA A 2 25.07 3.10 -9.43
C ALA A 2 23.99 2.11 -8.96
N PHE A 3 23.75 2.04 -7.66
CA PHE A 3 22.72 1.17 -7.06
C PHE A 3 21.33 1.45 -7.62
N ILE A 4 20.90 2.72 -7.67
CA ILE A 4 19.56 3.08 -8.19
C ILE A 4 19.41 2.63 -9.65
N ARG A 5 20.43 2.85 -10.50
CA ARG A 5 20.39 2.39 -11.90
C ARG A 5 20.29 0.87 -12.01
N ALA A 6 21.05 0.13 -11.19
CA ALA A 6 20.99 -1.32 -11.16
C ALA A 6 19.61 -1.83 -10.69
N LEU A 7 19.02 -1.20 -9.66
CA LEU A 7 17.70 -1.53 -9.18
C LEU A 7 16.61 -1.27 -10.23
N VAL A 8 16.65 -0.11 -10.88
CA VAL A 8 15.73 0.24 -11.98
C VAL A 8 15.82 -0.78 -13.11
N CYS A 9 17.04 -1.14 -13.55
CA CYS A 9 17.24 -2.16 -14.58
C CYS A 9 16.61 -3.49 -14.15
N PHE A 10 16.94 -3.96 -12.96
CA PHE A 10 16.42 -5.21 -12.41
C PHE A 10 14.87 -5.23 -12.36
N LEU A 11 14.24 -4.16 -11.85
CA LEU A 11 12.78 -4.10 -11.75
C LEU A 11 12.11 -4.03 -13.12
N ASN A 12 12.66 -3.26 -14.05
CA ASN A 12 12.16 -3.18 -15.41
C ASN A 12 12.24 -4.54 -16.14
N GLU A 13 13.36 -5.25 -15.99
CA GLU A 13 13.55 -6.59 -16.59
C GLU A 13 12.62 -7.64 -15.96
N ARG A 14 12.42 -7.59 -14.64
CA ARG A 14 11.65 -8.61 -13.91
C ARG A 14 10.15 -8.39 -13.96
N CYS A 15 9.72 -7.12 -13.93
CA CYS A 15 8.31 -6.75 -13.78
C CYS A 15 7.72 -6.13 -15.06
N GLY A 16 8.55 -5.85 -16.07
CA GLY A 16 8.09 -5.18 -17.29
C GLY A 16 7.70 -3.71 -17.06
N TRP A 17 8.22 -3.07 -15.99
CA TRP A 17 7.94 -1.68 -15.69
C TRP A 17 8.82 -0.75 -16.55
N ASN A 18 8.47 0.53 -16.59
CA ASN A 18 9.23 1.55 -17.32
C ASN A 18 9.76 2.62 -16.35
N LEU A 19 10.44 2.16 -15.29
CA LEU A 19 11.02 3.04 -14.27
C LEU A 19 12.23 3.78 -14.80
N THR A 20 12.43 4.97 -14.27
CA THR A 20 13.65 5.77 -14.40
C THR A 20 14.29 5.98 -13.01
N PRO A 21 15.54 6.44 -12.92
CA PRO A 21 16.14 6.74 -11.62
C PRO A 21 15.38 7.77 -10.78
N GLU A 22 14.59 8.64 -11.39
CA GLU A 22 13.75 9.64 -10.72
C GLU A 22 12.55 9.01 -9.98
N ASN A 23 12.16 7.79 -10.35
CA ASN A 23 11.09 7.05 -9.67
C ASN A 23 11.56 6.35 -8.40
N VAL A 24 12.86 6.40 -8.06
CA VAL A 24 13.44 5.63 -6.96
C VAL A 24 14.08 6.53 -5.92
N ALA A 25 13.57 6.48 -4.69
CA ALA A 25 14.20 7.07 -3.50
C ALA A 25 14.72 5.96 -2.57
N ILE A 26 15.90 6.13 -2.02
CA ILE A 26 16.49 5.20 -1.06
C ILE A 26 16.27 5.72 0.36
N THR A 27 15.74 4.87 1.21
CA THR A 27 15.52 5.13 2.63
C THR A 27 16.25 4.09 3.51
N GLN A 28 16.19 4.27 4.82
CA GLN A 28 16.71 3.29 5.79
C GLN A 28 15.69 2.18 6.06
N GLY A 29 15.16 1.58 5.01
CA GLY A 29 14.16 0.50 5.06
C GLY A 29 12.72 0.98 4.97
N GLY A 30 11.78 0.02 4.82
CA GLY A 30 10.35 0.28 4.59
C GLY A 30 9.69 1.10 5.72
N GLN A 31 10.05 0.87 6.98
CA GLN A 31 9.51 1.66 8.09
C GLN A 31 9.87 3.15 7.96
N MET A 32 11.11 3.48 7.58
CA MET A 32 11.49 4.88 7.37
C MET A 32 10.78 5.48 6.15
N ALA A 33 10.56 4.68 5.11
CA ALA A 33 9.76 5.10 3.96
C ALA A 33 8.33 5.42 4.38
N CYS A 34 7.67 4.52 5.10
CA CYS A 34 6.30 4.74 5.63
C CYS A 34 6.24 5.96 6.57
N PHE A 35 7.19 6.09 7.50
CA PHE A 35 7.26 7.25 8.39
C PHE A 35 7.33 8.56 7.59
N THR A 36 8.22 8.62 6.62
CA THR A 36 8.40 9.82 5.79
C THR A 36 7.13 10.12 5.00
N LEU A 37 6.59 9.13 4.29
CA LEU A 37 5.43 9.30 3.42
C LEU A 37 4.16 9.65 4.21
N PHE A 38 3.89 8.98 5.32
CA PHE A 38 2.71 9.26 6.14
C PHE A 38 2.73 10.69 6.66
N ASN A 39 3.86 11.16 7.21
CA ASN A 39 3.95 12.51 7.77
C ASN A 39 4.11 13.62 6.70
N MET A 40 4.48 13.27 5.47
CA MET A 40 4.46 14.22 4.34
C MET A 40 3.05 14.38 3.76
N LEU A 41 2.26 13.32 3.72
CA LEU A 41 0.97 13.30 3.03
C LEU A 41 -0.20 13.62 3.97
N ALA A 42 -0.14 13.17 5.23
CA ALA A 42 -1.25 13.21 6.17
C ALA A 42 -0.92 13.94 7.47
N GLY A 43 -1.96 14.17 8.28
CA GLY A 43 -1.89 14.90 9.54
C GLY A 43 -2.53 16.28 9.47
N PRO A 44 -2.35 17.11 10.53
CA PRO A 44 -2.89 18.45 10.58
C PRO A 44 -2.31 19.36 9.49
N CYS A 45 -3.17 20.03 8.75
CA CYS A 45 -2.79 20.94 7.67
C CYS A 45 -2.93 22.41 8.10
N PRO A 46 -2.22 23.36 7.46
CA PRO A 46 -2.32 24.78 7.77
C PRO A 46 -3.72 25.39 7.60
N ASP A 47 -4.56 24.74 6.76
CA ASP A 47 -5.96 25.12 6.54
C ASP A 47 -6.92 24.67 7.64
N GLY A 48 -6.40 23.97 8.67
CA GLY A 48 -7.16 23.41 9.78
C GLY A 48 -7.77 22.03 9.49
N ALA A 49 -7.63 21.51 8.27
CA ALA A 49 -8.04 20.16 7.95
C ALA A 49 -7.07 19.13 8.56
N VAL A 50 -7.57 17.91 8.78
CA VAL A 50 -6.73 16.75 9.12
C VAL A 50 -6.83 15.79 7.96
N ARG A 51 -5.70 15.53 7.30
CA ARG A 51 -5.62 14.55 6.22
C ARG A 51 -5.28 13.18 6.76
N GLU A 52 -5.85 12.15 6.15
CA GLU A 52 -5.75 10.77 6.64
C GLU A 52 -5.11 9.82 5.63
N ILE A 53 -4.45 8.79 6.14
CA ILE A 53 -4.09 7.59 5.40
C ILE A 53 -5.21 6.57 5.58
N LEU A 54 -5.79 6.12 4.48
CA LEU A 54 -6.85 5.12 4.46
C LEU A 54 -6.25 3.72 4.28
N PHE A 55 -6.55 2.82 5.22
CA PHE A 55 -6.25 1.40 5.12
C PHE A 55 -7.49 0.64 4.67
N PRO A 56 -7.54 0.13 3.42
CA PRO A 56 -8.74 -0.48 2.84
C PRO A 56 -9.07 -1.86 3.40
N LEU A 57 -8.11 -2.47 4.12
CA LEU A 57 -8.26 -3.79 4.71
C LEU A 57 -7.51 -3.84 6.04
N CYS A 58 -8.25 -3.85 7.17
CA CYS A 58 -7.69 -4.00 8.51
C CYS A 58 -8.15 -5.32 9.15
N PRO A 59 -7.28 -6.02 9.93
CA PRO A 59 -5.98 -5.54 10.42
C PRO A 59 -4.89 -5.52 9.35
N ASP A 60 -4.01 -4.54 9.44
CA ASP A 60 -2.76 -4.42 8.70
C ASP A 60 -1.59 -4.26 9.68
N TYR A 61 -0.39 -3.98 9.20
CA TYR A 61 0.81 -3.95 10.02
C TYR A 61 0.69 -2.97 11.19
N VAL A 62 0.75 -3.51 12.40
CA VAL A 62 0.58 -2.75 13.66
C VAL A 62 1.63 -1.63 13.81
N GLY A 63 2.80 -1.80 13.22
CA GLY A 63 3.89 -0.82 13.28
C GLY A 63 3.55 0.52 12.61
N TYR A 64 2.57 0.58 11.71
CA TYR A 64 2.17 1.86 11.10
C TYR A 64 1.64 2.87 12.12
N GLN A 65 0.97 2.40 13.17
CA GLN A 65 0.41 3.28 14.19
C GLN A 65 1.47 4.13 14.88
N SER A 66 2.69 3.61 15.01
CA SER A 66 3.82 4.33 15.62
C SER A 66 4.57 5.25 14.65
N GLN A 67 4.20 5.27 13.36
CA GLN A 67 4.87 6.10 12.35
C GLN A 67 4.31 7.53 12.27
N SER A 68 3.29 7.86 13.05
CA SER A 68 2.66 9.18 13.05
C SER A 68 3.31 10.13 14.04
N LEU A 69 3.60 11.36 13.63
CA LEU A 69 4.00 12.46 14.51
C LEU A 69 2.82 13.12 15.22
N CYS A 70 1.59 12.92 14.75
CA CYS A 70 0.37 13.51 15.32
C CYS A 70 -0.56 12.47 15.98
N GLY A 71 -0.07 11.26 16.25
CA GLY A 71 -0.86 10.19 16.84
C GLY A 71 -1.83 9.54 15.85
N GLY A 72 -2.79 8.77 16.35
CA GLY A 72 -3.69 7.96 15.54
C GLY A 72 -4.71 8.72 14.68
N VAL A 73 -4.83 10.03 14.82
CA VAL A 73 -5.83 10.86 14.12
C VAL A 73 -5.67 10.89 12.61
N MET A 74 -4.48 10.56 12.09
CA MET A 74 -4.20 10.50 10.67
C MET A 74 -4.45 9.13 10.03
N PHE A 75 -4.99 8.17 10.75
CA PHE A 75 -5.21 6.83 10.23
C PHE A 75 -6.68 6.44 10.29
N ARG A 76 -7.20 5.96 9.17
CA ARG A 76 -8.54 5.39 9.07
C ARG A 76 -8.48 4.00 8.46
N GLY A 77 -9.02 3.01 9.19
CA GLY A 77 -9.07 1.62 8.74
C GLY A 77 -10.48 1.17 8.39
N ILE A 78 -10.60 0.39 7.34
CA ILE A 78 -11.85 -0.27 6.94
C ILE A 78 -11.81 -1.73 7.37
N ARG A 79 -12.90 -2.19 7.99
CA ARG A 79 -13.08 -3.61 8.33
C ARG A 79 -13.19 -4.43 7.06
N PRO A 80 -12.49 -5.58 6.95
CA PRO A 80 -12.59 -6.41 5.76
C PRO A 80 -13.93 -7.15 5.70
N GLY A 81 -14.34 -7.54 4.51
CA GLY A 81 -15.26 -8.62 4.32
C GLY A 81 -14.58 -9.96 4.63
N ILE A 82 -15.37 -10.98 4.94
CA ILE A 82 -14.89 -12.36 5.14
C ILE A 82 -15.54 -13.24 4.08
N ARG A 83 -14.69 -13.85 3.24
CA ARG A 83 -15.14 -14.84 2.25
C ARG A 83 -14.71 -16.22 2.71
N MET A 84 -15.70 -17.08 3.01
CA MET A 84 -15.43 -18.49 3.29
C MET A 84 -14.98 -19.18 2.02
N LEU A 85 -13.90 -19.95 2.09
CA LEU A 85 -13.35 -20.73 0.97
C LEU A 85 -13.81 -22.18 1.08
N ASP A 86 -13.81 -22.73 2.30
CA ASP A 86 -14.34 -24.04 2.65
C ASP A 86 -14.82 -24.05 4.11
N GLY A 87 -15.10 -25.22 4.69
CA GLY A 87 -15.59 -25.33 6.06
C GLY A 87 -14.61 -24.87 7.16
N HIS A 88 -13.33 -24.66 6.82
CA HIS A 88 -12.25 -24.39 7.78
C HIS A 88 -11.36 -23.23 7.40
N THR A 89 -11.47 -22.71 6.17
CA THR A 89 -10.61 -21.63 5.68
C THR A 89 -11.43 -20.45 5.18
N PHE A 90 -10.88 -19.26 5.36
CA PHE A 90 -11.47 -18.02 4.88
C PHE A 90 -10.41 -17.07 4.35
N LYS A 91 -10.84 -16.09 3.59
CA LYS A 91 -10.01 -14.99 3.10
C LYS A 91 -10.62 -13.67 3.54
N TYR A 92 -9.79 -12.75 4.01
CA TYR A 92 -10.20 -11.35 4.10
C TYR A 92 -10.23 -10.74 2.69
N VAL A 93 -11.30 -10.03 2.40
CA VAL A 93 -11.50 -9.30 1.14
C VAL A 93 -11.76 -7.83 1.43
N ILE A 94 -11.37 -6.97 0.49
CA ILE A 94 -11.70 -5.55 0.61
C ILE A 94 -13.21 -5.37 0.48
N ASP A 95 -13.81 -4.68 1.44
CA ASP A 95 -15.22 -4.31 1.38
C ASP A 95 -15.36 -3.01 0.57
N PHE A 96 -15.46 -3.15 -0.74
CA PHE A 96 -15.55 -2.03 -1.66
C PHE A 96 -16.82 -1.19 -1.49
N ASP A 97 -17.90 -1.77 -0.94
CA ASP A 97 -19.14 -1.03 -0.66
C ASP A 97 -18.96 -0.04 0.51
N ARG A 98 -18.02 -0.33 1.41
CA ARG A 98 -17.67 0.52 2.55
C ARG A 98 -16.42 1.36 2.32
N LEU A 99 -15.71 1.10 1.24
CA LEU A 99 -14.50 1.83 0.91
C LEU A 99 -14.87 3.21 0.36
N ASP A 100 -14.72 4.22 1.21
CA ASP A 100 -15.02 5.61 0.91
C ASP A 100 -13.72 6.43 0.90
N ILE A 101 -13.27 6.85 -0.29
CA ILE A 101 -12.14 7.77 -0.46
C ILE A 101 -12.68 9.18 -0.37
N ARG A 102 -12.45 9.83 0.77
CA ARG A 102 -12.98 11.15 1.13
C ARG A 102 -12.04 12.27 0.67
N PRO A 103 -12.51 13.53 0.66
CA PRO A 103 -11.64 14.68 0.40
C PRO A 103 -10.43 14.79 1.35
N GLU A 104 -10.58 14.29 2.59
CA GLU A 104 -9.51 14.25 3.59
C GLU A 104 -8.52 13.11 3.37
N THR A 105 -8.84 12.12 2.53
CA THR A 105 -7.94 11.00 2.25
C THR A 105 -6.74 11.47 1.43
N ALA A 106 -5.56 11.43 2.03
CA ALA A 106 -4.32 11.84 1.40
C ALA A 106 -3.62 10.72 0.63
N ALA A 107 -3.82 9.48 1.08
CA ALA A 107 -3.34 8.27 0.41
C ALA A 107 -4.13 7.05 0.87
N VAL A 108 -4.16 6.02 0.05
CA VAL A 108 -4.60 4.67 0.42
C VAL A 108 -3.36 3.82 0.61
N CYS A 109 -3.26 3.09 1.73
CA CYS A 109 -2.08 2.28 2.05
C CYS A 109 -2.47 0.87 2.49
N MET A 110 -1.71 -0.13 2.05
CA MET A 110 -1.84 -1.51 2.53
C MET A 110 -0.54 -2.28 2.36
N SER A 111 -0.34 -3.33 3.16
CA SER A 111 0.70 -4.34 2.93
C SER A 111 0.19 -5.48 2.03
N ARG A 112 1.07 -5.99 1.14
CA ARG A 112 0.71 -7.06 0.19
C ARG A 112 1.89 -8.02 -0.04
N PRO A 113 1.88 -9.19 0.61
CA PRO A 113 0.96 -9.77 1.61
C PRO A 113 0.81 -8.96 2.89
N THR A 114 -0.33 -9.13 3.55
CA THR A 114 -0.66 -8.38 4.76
C THR A 114 -0.02 -8.99 6.01
N ASN A 115 0.70 -8.22 6.77
CA ASN A 115 1.14 -8.57 8.12
C ASN A 115 0.09 -8.04 9.13
N PRO A 116 -0.45 -8.83 10.09
CA PRO A 116 0.02 -10.17 10.50
C PRO A 116 -0.78 -11.33 9.89
N THR A 117 -1.77 -11.07 9.07
CA THR A 117 -2.76 -12.09 8.67
C THR A 117 -2.27 -13.06 7.60
N GLY A 118 -1.20 -12.71 6.88
CA GLY A 118 -0.76 -13.45 5.69
C GLY A 118 -1.75 -13.35 4.51
N ASN A 119 -2.79 -12.53 4.63
CA ASN A 119 -3.77 -12.34 3.57
C ASN A 119 -3.13 -11.66 2.37
N VAL A 120 -3.50 -12.10 1.18
CA VAL A 120 -3.02 -11.48 -0.07
C VAL A 120 -4.19 -10.86 -0.80
N VAL A 121 -4.13 -9.54 -0.99
CA VAL A 121 -5.05 -8.83 -1.88
C VAL A 121 -4.79 -9.32 -3.31
N THR A 122 -5.84 -9.78 -3.99
CA THR A 122 -5.74 -10.35 -5.34
C THR A 122 -5.39 -9.29 -6.38
N ASP A 123 -4.97 -9.72 -7.58
CA ASP A 123 -4.71 -8.79 -8.68
C ASP A 123 -5.97 -8.04 -9.10
N GLU A 124 -7.15 -8.68 -9.01
CA GLU A 124 -8.45 -8.05 -9.26
C GLU A 124 -8.78 -6.97 -8.23
N GLU A 125 -8.67 -7.29 -6.92
CA GLU A 125 -8.87 -6.31 -5.84
C GLU A 125 -7.89 -5.13 -5.96
N LEU A 126 -6.63 -5.41 -6.30
CA LEU A 126 -5.63 -4.36 -6.54
C LEU A 126 -6.00 -3.49 -7.74
N GLY A 127 -6.49 -4.10 -8.83
CA GLY A 127 -6.95 -3.38 -10.02
C GLY A 127 -8.07 -2.38 -9.70
N LEU A 128 -9.06 -2.82 -8.93
CA LEU A 128 -10.15 -1.94 -8.46
C LEU A 128 -9.65 -0.81 -7.57
N LEU A 129 -8.74 -1.08 -6.63
CA LEU A 129 -8.14 -0.03 -5.80
C LEU A 129 -7.38 1.00 -6.62
N ARG A 130 -6.58 0.56 -7.60
CA ARG A 130 -5.84 1.46 -8.50
C ARG A 130 -6.79 2.39 -9.26
N GLU A 131 -7.89 1.84 -9.78
CA GLU A 131 -8.89 2.64 -10.48
C GLU A 131 -9.55 3.67 -9.56
N MET A 132 -9.94 3.27 -8.34
CA MET A 132 -10.58 4.15 -7.37
C MET A 132 -9.62 5.27 -6.91
N THR A 133 -8.39 4.93 -6.57
CA THR A 133 -7.39 5.91 -6.11
C THR A 133 -6.99 6.87 -7.22
N SER A 134 -6.82 6.38 -8.46
CA SER A 134 -6.54 7.20 -9.62
C SER A 134 -7.67 8.19 -9.92
N ARG A 135 -8.94 7.74 -9.87
CA ARG A 135 -10.11 8.63 -10.03
C ARG A 135 -10.19 9.69 -8.95
N ALA A 136 -9.83 9.34 -7.72
CA ALA A 136 -9.83 10.27 -6.58
C ALA A 136 -8.60 11.21 -6.58
N GLY A 137 -7.60 10.96 -7.40
CA GLY A 137 -6.35 11.73 -7.44
C GLY A 137 -5.50 11.56 -6.18
N VAL A 138 -5.61 10.40 -5.50
CA VAL A 138 -4.81 10.06 -4.32
C VAL A 138 -3.85 8.91 -4.61
N PRO A 139 -2.62 8.90 -4.10
CA PRO A 139 -1.68 7.81 -4.33
C PRO A 139 -2.11 6.52 -3.63
N LEU A 140 -1.81 5.38 -4.26
CA LEU A 140 -1.91 4.05 -3.67
C LEU A 140 -0.53 3.59 -3.20
N MET A 141 -0.36 3.46 -1.89
CA MET A 141 0.87 2.97 -1.26
C MET A 141 0.76 1.46 -1.02
N ILE A 142 1.75 0.71 -1.47
CA ILE A 142 1.87 -0.73 -1.23
C ILE A 142 3.15 -0.99 -0.45
N ASP A 143 3.01 -1.44 0.78
CA ASP A 143 4.13 -2.05 1.50
C ASP A 143 4.35 -3.46 0.95
N ASN A 144 5.44 -3.60 0.22
CA ASN A 144 5.78 -4.80 -0.52
C ASN A 144 6.86 -5.65 0.18
N ALA A 145 7.02 -5.49 1.50
CA ALA A 145 8.06 -6.16 2.28
C ALA A 145 8.08 -7.69 2.09
N TYR A 146 6.92 -8.29 1.82
CA TYR A 146 6.77 -9.73 1.59
C TYR A 146 6.26 -10.06 0.19
N GLY A 147 6.31 -9.13 -0.73
CA GLY A 147 5.74 -9.30 -2.06
C GLY A 147 6.76 -9.61 -3.16
N PRO A 148 6.27 -9.79 -4.40
CA PRO A 148 7.13 -9.92 -5.55
C PRO A 148 8.01 -8.66 -5.73
N PRO A 149 9.19 -8.75 -6.37
CA PRO A 149 9.61 -9.90 -7.19
C PRO A 149 10.34 -11.01 -6.44
N LEU A 150 10.29 -11.03 -5.11
CA LEU A 150 10.96 -12.08 -4.34
C LEU A 150 10.25 -13.42 -4.56
N PRO A 151 10.96 -14.49 -4.99
CA PRO A 151 10.35 -15.77 -5.28
C PRO A 151 9.92 -16.50 -3.99
N ASN A 152 8.87 -17.30 -4.09
CA ASN A 152 8.40 -18.23 -3.05
C ASN A 152 7.96 -17.58 -1.72
N ILE A 153 7.66 -16.30 -1.71
CA ILE A 153 7.12 -15.61 -0.53
C ILE A 153 5.60 -15.71 -0.48
N CYS A 154 4.93 -15.53 -1.63
CA CYS A 154 3.48 -15.68 -1.73
C CYS A 154 3.12 -17.11 -2.13
N PHE A 155 2.20 -17.75 -1.40
CA PHE A 155 1.67 -19.07 -1.72
C PHE A 155 0.56 -19.04 -2.79
N VAL A 156 0.14 -17.86 -3.20
CA VAL A 156 -0.83 -17.63 -4.26
C VAL A 156 -0.21 -16.79 -5.36
N PRO A 157 -0.61 -16.98 -6.63
CA PRO A 157 -0.13 -16.15 -7.72
C PRO A 157 -0.53 -14.69 -7.51
N VAL A 158 0.45 -13.81 -7.53
CA VAL A 158 0.25 -12.35 -7.52
C VAL A 158 1.22 -11.72 -8.50
N THR A 159 0.73 -10.73 -9.23
CA THR A 159 1.53 -9.99 -10.19
C THR A 159 2.08 -8.73 -9.53
N PRO A 160 3.40 -8.46 -9.64
CA PRO A 160 3.93 -7.16 -9.25
C PRO A 160 3.29 -6.08 -10.13
N ALA A 161 2.77 -5.04 -9.50
CA ALA A 161 2.14 -3.93 -10.20
C ALA A 161 2.73 -2.61 -9.76
N TRP A 162 2.94 -1.73 -10.72
CA TRP A 162 3.32 -0.35 -10.49
C TRP A 162 2.75 0.53 -11.61
N ASP A 163 2.37 1.75 -11.26
CA ASP A 163 2.09 2.85 -12.16
C ASP A 163 2.42 4.19 -11.49
N GLU A 164 2.27 5.29 -12.21
CA GLU A 164 2.63 6.63 -11.72
C GLU A 164 1.80 7.10 -10.51
N ASN A 165 0.65 6.48 -10.25
CA ASN A 165 -0.17 6.75 -9.06
C ASN A 165 0.17 5.83 -7.88
N MET A 166 1.17 4.94 -8.01
CA MET A 166 1.55 3.98 -6.97
C MET A 166 2.89 4.31 -6.35
N ILE A 167 2.98 4.08 -5.04
CA ILE A 167 4.22 4.15 -4.26
C ILE A 167 4.46 2.76 -3.67
N LEU A 168 5.59 2.14 -4.00
CA LEU A 168 6.00 0.86 -3.42
C LEU A 168 7.10 1.08 -2.36
N THR A 169 6.97 0.46 -1.20
CA THR A 169 7.96 0.54 -0.11
C THR A 169 8.48 -0.83 0.29
#